data_a6e9afc3d9ed0b4204a88512ad0a32d0
#
_entry.id   a6e9afc3d9ed0b4204a88512ad0a32d0
#
_cell.length_a   1.000
_cell.length_b   1.000
_cell.length_c   1.000
_cell.angle_alpha   90.00
_cell.angle_beta   90.00
_cell.angle_gamma   90.00
#
_symmetry.space_group_name_H-M   'P 1'
#
loop_
_entity.id
_entity.type
_entity.pdbx_description
1 polymer ?
#
loop_
_entity_poly.entity_id
_entity_poly.type
_entity_poly.pdbx_seq_one_letter_code
_entity_poly.pdbx_strand_id
1 'polypeptide(L)'
;MCIRDRGSEGISEAYFYVSDAAQLENVIAEVQNISSINWNNYKITANDEVYQNISSALSDTNTLVTTLIVVITVVSMVLITLILSMSIRSRKRETGILLAVGIAKPAVILQYALETLLIAIVAFPLAYLSSKQVAGALGTLFGKTAANVIVTPQHFMMVAVAGAVLLLASVMVSCIPAIRLKPKQILAQME
;
A
#
# COMPACT_ATOMS: atom_id res chain seq x y z
N MET A 1 39.90 -0.65 -3.19
CA MET A 1 40.72 -0.06 -4.25
C MET A 1 41.55 -1.19 -4.85
N CYS A 2 41.29 -1.55 -6.13
CA CYS A 2 42.12 -2.52 -6.85
C CYS A 2 42.88 -1.76 -7.92
N ILE A 3 44.19 -1.81 -7.85
CA ILE A 3 45.09 -1.21 -8.85
C ILE A 3 45.68 -2.37 -9.65
N ARG A 4 45.44 -2.36 -10.97
CA ARG A 4 46.10 -3.32 -11.90
C ARG A 4 47.26 -2.59 -12.58
N ASP A 5 48.47 -2.92 -12.15
CA ASP A 5 49.69 -2.36 -12.70
C ASP A 5 50.17 -3.22 -13.86
N ARG A 6 50.45 -2.61 -15.01
CA ARG A 6 51.12 -3.22 -16.15
C ARG A 6 52.35 -2.42 -16.52
N GLY A 7 53.46 -2.68 -15.82
CA GLY A 7 54.76 -2.15 -16.22
C GLY A 7 55.11 -0.79 -15.60
N SER A 8 56.35 -0.43 -15.72
CA SER A 8 57.07 0.63 -14.98
C SER A 8 56.71 2.08 -15.35
N GLU A 9 55.64 2.34 -16.08
CA GLU A 9 55.33 3.70 -16.58
C GLU A 9 53.96 4.28 -16.17
N GLY A 10 53.41 3.86 -15.06
CA GLY A 10 52.22 4.50 -14.51
C GLY A 10 50.98 3.61 -14.41
N ILE A 11 49.98 4.13 -13.71
CA ILE A 11 48.68 3.47 -13.52
C ILE A 11 47.86 3.65 -14.76
N SER A 12 47.54 2.55 -15.48
CA SER A 12 46.67 2.60 -16.68
C SER A 12 45.18 2.61 -16.33
N GLU A 13 44.78 1.97 -15.23
CA GLU A 13 43.39 1.88 -14.79
C GLU A 13 43.32 1.85 -13.26
N ALA A 14 42.38 2.60 -12.70
CA ALA A 14 42.06 2.58 -11.27
C ALA A 14 40.57 2.35 -11.08
N TYR A 15 40.22 1.39 -10.22
CA TYR A 15 38.84 1.07 -9.90
C TYR A 15 38.49 1.57 -8.50
N PHE A 16 37.46 2.40 -8.41
CA PHE A 16 36.93 2.90 -7.17
C PHE A 16 35.56 2.32 -6.92
N TYR A 17 35.31 1.83 -5.72
CA TYR A 17 34.02 1.30 -5.33
C TYR A 17 33.34 2.27 -4.39
N VAL A 18 32.10 2.65 -4.73
CA VAL A 18 31.26 3.51 -3.90
C VAL A 18 30.35 2.62 -3.05
N SER A 19 30.19 2.93 -1.78
CA SER A 19 29.37 2.14 -0.85
C SER A 19 27.87 2.20 -1.16
N ASP A 20 27.44 3.33 -1.74
CA ASP A 20 26.05 3.55 -2.11
C ASP A 20 25.98 3.95 -3.60
N ALA A 21 25.44 3.05 -4.41
CA ALA A 21 25.33 3.25 -5.85
C ALA A 21 24.42 4.43 -6.24
N ALA A 22 23.48 4.82 -5.37
CA ALA A 22 22.63 5.99 -5.59
C ALA A 22 23.39 7.32 -5.53
N GLN A 23 24.57 7.34 -4.89
CA GLN A 23 25.41 8.53 -4.76
C GLN A 23 26.53 8.57 -5.81
N LEU A 24 26.60 7.60 -6.72
CA LEU A 24 27.66 7.48 -7.71
C LEU A 24 27.82 8.76 -8.56
N GLU A 25 26.74 9.35 -8.99
CA GLU A 25 26.73 10.55 -9.82
C GLU A 25 27.28 11.77 -9.08
N ASN A 26 26.94 11.91 -7.79
CA ASN A 26 27.48 12.97 -6.94
C ASN A 26 28.98 12.79 -6.67
N VAL A 27 29.41 11.55 -6.47
CA VAL A 27 30.84 11.23 -6.26
C VAL A 27 31.63 11.50 -7.54
N ILE A 28 31.11 11.18 -8.71
CA ILE A 28 31.75 11.47 -9.99
C ILE A 28 31.91 12.98 -10.17
N ALA A 29 30.88 13.76 -9.88
CA ALA A 29 30.93 15.23 -9.97
C ALA A 29 31.95 15.83 -8.99
N GLU A 30 32.06 15.27 -7.79
CA GLU A 30 33.06 15.70 -6.79
C GLU A 30 34.48 15.35 -7.21
N VAL A 31 34.70 14.15 -7.74
CA VAL A 31 36.00 13.72 -8.27
C VAL A 31 36.42 14.55 -9.48
N GLN A 32 35.52 14.91 -10.38
CA GLN A 32 35.81 15.76 -11.54
C GLN A 32 36.23 17.19 -11.13
N ASN A 33 35.81 17.65 -9.97
CA ASN A 33 36.21 18.96 -9.44
C ASN A 33 37.63 18.99 -8.81
N ILE A 34 38.32 17.86 -8.75
CA ILE A 34 39.69 17.80 -8.26
C ILE A 34 40.65 18.41 -9.28
N SER A 35 41.13 19.63 -8.99
CA SER A 35 42.00 20.39 -9.88
C SER A 35 43.42 19.85 -10.01
N SER A 36 43.84 18.91 -9.13
CA SER A 36 45.16 18.31 -9.18
C SER A 36 45.33 17.23 -10.25
N ILE A 37 44.24 16.81 -10.87
CA ILE A 37 44.20 15.77 -11.91
C ILE A 37 43.94 16.41 -13.27
N ASN A 38 44.79 16.07 -14.25
CA ASN A 38 44.55 16.52 -15.64
C ASN A 38 43.56 15.58 -16.34
N TRP A 39 42.29 15.92 -16.31
CA TRP A 39 41.19 15.15 -16.86
C TRP A 39 41.22 14.97 -18.39
N ASN A 40 42.10 15.73 -19.12
CA ASN A 40 42.27 15.52 -20.54
C ASN A 40 42.95 14.16 -20.88
N ASN A 41 43.66 13.61 -19.92
CA ASN A 41 44.39 12.35 -20.08
C ASN A 41 43.67 11.15 -19.47
N TYR A 42 42.63 11.37 -18.68
CA TYR A 42 41.90 10.31 -17.97
C TYR A 42 40.41 10.41 -18.22
N LYS A 43 39.77 9.27 -18.47
CA LYS A 43 38.34 9.17 -18.63
C LYS A 43 37.72 8.47 -17.43
N ILE A 44 36.77 9.11 -16.78
CA ILE A 44 35.95 8.45 -15.77
C ILE A 44 34.84 7.68 -16.50
N THR A 45 34.73 6.39 -16.25
CA THR A 45 33.66 5.54 -16.76
C THR A 45 32.89 5.02 -15.59
N ALA A 46 31.65 5.43 -15.43
CA ALA A 46 30.73 4.84 -14.47
C ALA A 46 30.30 3.46 -14.98
N ASN A 47 30.43 2.44 -14.14
CA ASN A 47 29.89 1.11 -14.43
C ASN A 47 28.63 0.91 -13.60
N ASP A 48 27.61 1.71 -13.90
CA ASP A 48 26.32 1.73 -13.24
C ASP A 48 25.22 0.99 -13.99
N GLU A 49 25.55 0.41 -15.16
CA GLU A 49 24.59 -0.27 -16.03
C GLU A 49 23.82 -1.37 -15.29
N VAL A 50 24.51 -2.16 -14.47
CA VAL A 50 23.89 -3.22 -13.67
C VAL A 50 22.97 -2.60 -12.59
N TYR A 51 23.41 -1.51 -11.95
CA TYR A 51 22.61 -0.82 -10.95
C TYR A 51 21.36 -0.19 -11.58
N GLN A 52 21.50 0.48 -12.70
CA GLN A 52 20.39 1.08 -13.43
C GLN A 52 19.37 0.03 -13.89
N ASN A 53 19.84 -1.09 -14.44
CA ASN A 53 18.97 -2.20 -14.84
C ASN A 53 18.22 -2.81 -13.64
N ILE A 54 18.87 -2.99 -12.50
CA ILE A 54 18.23 -3.48 -11.28
C ILE A 54 17.27 -2.42 -10.69
N SER A 55 17.68 -1.17 -10.66
CA SER A 55 16.86 -0.07 -10.13
C SER A 55 15.59 0.14 -10.96
N SER A 56 15.69 0.09 -12.28
CA SER A 56 14.52 0.16 -13.17
C SER A 56 13.59 -1.02 -12.98
N ALA A 57 14.12 -2.25 -12.91
CA ALA A 57 13.33 -3.45 -12.65
C ALA A 57 12.61 -3.41 -11.28
N LEU A 58 13.27 -2.85 -10.26
CA LEU A 58 12.64 -2.64 -8.94
C LEU A 58 11.56 -1.56 -9.00
N SER A 59 11.79 -0.47 -9.75
CA SER A 59 10.80 0.58 -9.94
C SER A 59 9.56 0.07 -10.67
N ASP A 60 9.76 -0.73 -11.72
CA ASP A 60 8.68 -1.36 -12.47
C ASP A 60 7.88 -2.32 -11.58
N THR A 61 8.57 -3.12 -10.77
CA THR A 61 7.93 -4.02 -9.80
C THR A 61 7.13 -3.25 -8.77
N ASN A 62 7.65 -2.13 -8.24
CA ASN A 62 6.91 -1.28 -7.30
C ASN A 62 5.65 -0.68 -7.94
N THR A 63 5.73 -0.26 -9.20
CA THR A 63 4.59 0.25 -9.96
C THR A 63 3.52 -0.83 -10.17
N LEU A 64 3.92 -2.06 -10.51
CA LEU A 64 3.01 -3.21 -10.65
C LEU A 64 2.32 -3.53 -9.33
N VAL A 65 3.07 -3.60 -8.21
CA VAL A 65 2.53 -3.87 -6.88
C VAL A 65 1.55 -2.76 -6.46
N THR A 66 1.90 -1.50 -6.67
CA THR A 66 1.03 -0.36 -6.35
C THR A 66 -0.26 -0.40 -7.16
N THR A 67 -0.18 -0.67 -8.46
CA THR A 67 -1.35 -0.81 -9.33
C THR A 67 -2.24 -1.96 -8.87
N LEU A 68 -1.65 -3.11 -8.51
CA LEU A 68 -2.39 -4.26 -8.00
C LEU A 68 -3.12 -3.91 -6.70
N ILE A 69 -2.47 -3.22 -5.76
CA ILE A 69 -3.08 -2.78 -4.49
C ILE A 69 -4.28 -1.86 -4.77
N VAL A 70 -4.14 -0.89 -5.69
CA VAL A 70 -5.24 0.02 -6.05
C VAL A 70 -6.43 -0.76 -6.63
N VAL A 71 -6.19 -1.67 -7.56
CA VAL A 71 -7.24 -2.49 -8.17
C VAL A 71 -7.95 -3.34 -7.11
N ILE A 72 -7.20 -4.05 -6.25
CA ILE A 72 -7.78 -4.87 -5.17
C ILE A 72 -8.59 -4.00 -4.21
N THR A 73 -8.11 -2.80 -3.87
CA THR A 73 -8.81 -1.86 -2.97
C THR A 73 -10.15 -1.43 -3.58
N VAL A 74 -10.17 -1.07 -4.86
CA VAL A 74 -11.40 -0.67 -5.56
C VAL A 74 -12.40 -1.83 -5.62
N VAL A 75 -11.95 -3.01 -6.01
CA VAL A 75 -12.81 -4.21 -6.06
C VAL A 75 -13.37 -4.55 -4.69
N SER A 76 -12.54 -4.51 -3.64
CA SER A 76 -12.95 -4.75 -2.27
C SER A 76 -13.99 -3.73 -1.79
N MET A 77 -13.82 -2.44 -2.12
CA MET A 77 -14.79 -1.39 -1.79
C MET A 77 -16.16 -1.67 -2.44
N VAL A 78 -16.17 -2.07 -3.71
CA VAL A 78 -17.41 -2.43 -4.42
C VAL A 78 -18.08 -3.64 -3.76
N LEU A 79 -17.34 -4.70 -3.47
CA LEU A 79 -17.87 -5.91 -2.82
C LEU A 79 -18.46 -5.60 -1.43
N ILE A 80 -17.73 -4.84 -0.60
CA ILE A 80 -18.22 -4.44 0.73
C ILE A 80 -19.51 -3.63 0.59
N THR A 81 -19.54 -2.66 -0.32
CA THR A 81 -20.73 -1.83 -0.56
C THR A 81 -21.93 -2.68 -0.99
N LEU A 82 -21.73 -3.68 -1.85
CA LEU A 82 -22.80 -4.61 -2.28
C LEU A 82 -23.32 -5.46 -1.13
N ILE A 83 -22.41 -6.04 -0.32
CA ILE A 83 -22.77 -6.88 0.84
C ILE A 83 -23.54 -6.05 1.87
N LEU A 84 -23.05 -4.84 2.21
CA LEU A 84 -23.74 -3.93 3.13
C LEU A 84 -25.10 -3.50 2.58
N SER A 85 -25.20 -3.19 1.29
CA SER A 85 -26.45 -2.82 0.66
C SER A 85 -27.48 -3.96 0.73
N MET A 86 -27.01 -5.22 0.56
CA MET A 86 -27.89 -6.40 0.70
C MET A 86 -28.32 -6.59 2.16
N SER A 87 -27.40 -6.44 3.12
CA SER A 87 -27.70 -6.53 4.55
C SER A 87 -28.73 -5.47 4.99
N ILE A 88 -28.54 -4.22 4.57
CA ILE A 88 -29.47 -3.12 4.85
C ILE A 88 -30.84 -3.38 4.21
N ARG A 89 -30.88 -3.92 2.99
CA ARG A 89 -32.15 -4.28 2.34
C ARG A 89 -32.88 -5.40 3.05
N SER A 90 -32.19 -6.37 3.59
CA SER A 90 -32.76 -7.46 4.38
C SER A 90 -33.44 -6.96 5.65
N ARG A 91 -32.91 -5.89 6.29
CA ARG A 91 -33.44 -5.29 7.51
C ARG A 91 -34.33 -4.04 7.29
N LYS A 92 -34.87 -3.87 6.07
CA LYS A 92 -35.71 -2.70 5.74
C LYS A 92 -36.90 -2.49 6.68
N ARG A 93 -37.51 -3.58 7.14
CA ARG A 93 -38.68 -3.54 8.06
C ARG A 93 -38.28 -2.95 9.41
N GLU A 94 -37.16 -3.37 9.98
CA GLU A 94 -36.62 -2.86 11.24
C GLU A 94 -36.29 -1.38 11.11
N THR A 95 -35.56 -1.01 10.03
CA THR A 95 -35.23 0.39 9.73
C THR A 95 -36.47 1.25 9.55
N GLY A 96 -37.51 0.71 8.89
CA GLY A 96 -38.79 1.38 8.69
C GLY A 96 -39.52 1.65 10.01
N ILE A 97 -39.54 0.68 10.92
CA ILE A 97 -40.14 0.83 12.27
C ILE A 97 -39.40 1.90 13.07
N LEU A 98 -38.05 1.88 13.09
CA LEU A 98 -37.24 2.88 13.77
C LEU A 98 -37.52 4.31 13.26
N LEU A 99 -37.62 4.48 11.95
CA LEU A 99 -37.97 5.77 11.34
C LEU A 99 -39.42 6.19 11.62
N ALA A 100 -40.37 5.24 11.73
CA ALA A 100 -41.76 5.52 12.06
C ALA A 100 -41.96 5.98 13.52
N VAL A 101 -41.15 5.43 14.43
CA VAL A 101 -41.12 5.88 15.86
C VAL A 101 -40.45 7.25 16.01
N GLY A 102 -39.84 7.80 14.93
CA GLY A 102 -39.26 9.14 14.94
C GLY A 102 -37.77 9.21 15.20
N ILE A 103 -37.06 8.06 15.10
CA ILE A 103 -35.60 8.05 15.20
C ILE A 103 -35.02 8.78 14.00
N ALA A 104 -34.07 9.70 14.26
CA ALA A 104 -33.44 10.49 13.23
C ALA A 104 -32.61 9.59 12.27
N LYS A 105 -32.69 9.87 10.97
CA LYS A 105 -31.93 9.16 9.93
C LYS A 105 -30.43 8.99 10.22
N PRO A 106 -29.69 10.02 10.74
CA PRO A 106 -28.30 9.86 11.07
C PRO A 106 -28.05 8.84 12.19
N ALA A 107 -28.97 8.67 13.12
CA ALA A 107 -28.85 7.68 14.19
C ALA A 107 -28.88 6.25 13.64
N VAL A 108 -29.70 5.99 12.63
CA VAL A 108 -29.75 4.69 11.94
C VAL A 108 -28.43 4.43 11.17
N ILE A 109 -27.88 5.46 10.50
CA ILE A 109 -26.58 5.33 9.84
C ILE A 109 -25.48 5.02 10.86
N LEU A 110 -25.48 5.73 11.98
CA LEU A 110 -24.50 5.52 13.06
C LEU A 110 -24.59 4.09 13.63
N GLN A 111 -25.79 3.54 13.75
CA GLN A 111 -25.99 2.15 14.17
C GLN A 111 -25.31 1.16 13.21
N TYR A 112 -25.53 1.29 11.89
CA TYR A 112 -24.85 0.45 10.90
C TYR A 112 -23.33 0.67 10.88
N ALA A 113 -22.87 1.91 11.06
CA ALA A 113 -21.45 2.22 11.16
C ALA A 113 -20.81 1.53 12.38
N LEU A 114 -21.46 1.58 13.54
CA LEU A 114 -20.99 0.90 14.75
C LEU A 114 -20.98 -0.61 14.60
N GLU A 115 -22.03 -1.21 14.02
CA GLU A 115 -22.07 -2.66 13.75
C GLU A 115 -20.90 -3.08 12.85
N THR A 116 -20.65 -2.33 11.78
CA THR A 116 -19.53 -2.59 10.87
C THR A 116 -18.17 -2.39 11.56
N LEU A 117 -18.05 -1.39 12.42
CA LEU A 117 -16.82 -1.12 13.17
C LEU A 117 -16.53 -2.24 14.18
N LEU A 118 -17.55 -2.79 14.84
CA LEU A 118 -17.38 -3.96 15.73
C LEU A 118 -16.86 -5.18 15.00
N ILE A 119 -17.35 -5.43 13.79
CA ILE A 119 -16.84 -6.51 12.93
C ILE A 119 -15.37 -6.24 12.57
N ALA A 120 -15.02 -4.99 12.25
CA ALA A 120 -13.67 -4.60 11.90
C ALA A 120 -12.68 -4.78 13.07
N ILE A 121 -13.10 -4.54 14.32
CA ILE A 121 -12.28 -4.78 15.53
C ILE A 121 -11.83 -6.23 15.64
N VAL A 122 -12.64 -7.17 15.19
CA VAL A 122 -12.27 -8.59 15.16
C VAL A 122 -11.48 -8.94 13.90
N ALA A 123 -11.88 -8.40 12.76
CA ALA A 123 -11.30 -8.69 11.46
C ALA A 123 -9.83 -8.19 11.32
N PHE A 124 -9.52 -7.00 11.82
CA PHE A 124 -8.17 -6.43 11.69
C PHE A 124 -7.09 -7.24 12.43
N PRO A 125 -7.25 -7.67 13.69
CA PRO A 125 -6.27 -8.56 14.33
C PRO A 125 -6.08 -9.89 13.59
N LEU A 126 -7.14 -10.48 13.08
CA LEU A 126 -7.06 -11.71 12.28
C LEU A 126 -6.30 -11.48 10.98
N ALA A 127 -6.54 -10.35 10.30
CA ALA A 127 -5.81 -9.96 9.11
C ALA A 127 -4.32 -9.74 9.40
N TYR A 128 -3.98 -9.14 10.55
CA TYR A 128 -2.59 -8.97 10.97
C TYR A 128 -1.87 -10.30 11.20
N LEU A 129 -2.51 -11.24 11.89
CA LEU A 129 -1.95 -12.57 12.11
C LEU A 129 -1.74 -13.31 10.79
N SER A 130 -2.72 -13.29 9.90
CA SER A 130 -2.63 -13.90 8.58
C SER A 130 -1.51 -13.26 7.74
N SER A 131 -1.39 -11.94 7.75
CA SER A 131 -0.33 -11.20 7.05
C SER A 131 1.07 -11.62 7.52
N LYS A 132 1.27 -11.81 8.83
CA LYS A 132 2.56 -12.30 9.37
C LYS A 132 2.89 -13.71 8.89
N GLN A 133 1.90 -14.61 8.82
CA GLN A 133 2.13 -15.97 8.33
C GLN A 133 2.49 -15.98 6.85
N VAL A 134 1.79 -15.19 6.03
CA VAL A 134 2.07 -15.04 4.59
C VAL A 134 3.46 -14.43 4.37
N ALA A 135 3.80 -13.38 5.11
CA ALA A 135 5.13 -12.75 5.02
C ALA A 135 6.25 -13.74 5.39
N GLY A 136 6.05 -14.56 6.43
CA GLY A 136 7.00 -15.61 6.80
C GLY A 136 7.15 -16.69 5.72
N ALA A 137 6.05 -17.14 5.14
CA ALA A 137 6.07 -18.12 4.05
C ALA A 137 6.77 -17.59 2.80
N LEU A 138 6.51 -16.33 2.41
CA LEU A 138 7.21 -15.68 1.29
C LEU A 138 8.70 -15.51 1.60
N GLY A 139 9.07 -15.12 2.82
CA GLY A 139 10.47 -15.01 3.24
C GLY A 139 11.25 -16.31 3.07
N THR A 140 10.65 -17.46 3.32
CA THR A 140 11.28 -18.77 3.12
C THR A 140 11.49 -19.12 1.65
N LEU A 141 10.58 -18.68 0.77
CA LEU A 141 10.65 -18.94 -0.68
C LEU A 141 11.72 -18.07 -1.37
N PHE A 142 11.89 -16.83 -0.94
CA PHE A 142 12.84 -15.88 -1.55
C PHE A 142 14.24 -15.89 -0.89
N GLY A 143 14.50 -16.81 0.03
CA GLY A 143 15.79 -17.00 0.71
C GLY A 143 16.05 -16.08 1.89
N LYS A 144 17.21 -16.29 2.55
CA LYS A 144 17.57 -15.60 3.80
C LYS A 144 17.57 -14.06 3.72
N THR A 145 17.71 -13.51 2.54
CA THR A 145 17.71 -12.04 2.31
C THR A 145 16.31 -11.43 2.46
N ALA A 146 15.27 -12.21 2.18
CA ALA A 146 13.88 -11.78 2.33
C ALA A 146 13.28 -12.14 3.72
N ALA A 147 14.02 -12.86 4.55
CA ALA A 147 13.58 -13.25 5.90
C ALA A 147 13.37 -12.06 6.86
N ASN A 148 13.79 -10.86 6.48
CA ASN A 148 13.61 -9.62 7.22
C ASN A 148 12.38 -8.80 6.79
N VAL A 149 11.43 -9.39 6.06
CA VAL A 149 10.14 -8.75 5.83
C VAL A 149 9.35 -8.72 7.13
N ILE A 150 9.66 -7.72 7.97
CA ILE A 150 8.98 -7.53 9.25
C ILE A 150 7.74 -6.68 8.99
N VAL A 151 6.56 -7.27 9.19
CA VAL A 151 5.32 -6.51 9.25
C VAL A 151 5.33 -5.70 10.54
N THR A 152 5.81 -4.46 10.46
CA THR A 152 5.90 -3.57 11.61
C THR A 152 4.49 -3.17 12.06
N PRO A 153 4.18 -3.22 13.37
CA PRO A 153 2.86 -2.84 13.88
C PRO A 153 2.44 -1.42 13.48
N GLN A 154 3.41 -0.52 13.30
CA GLN A 154 3.17 0.86 12.88
C GLN A 154 2.60 0.95 11.45
N HIS A 155 3.16 0.22 10.49
CA HIS A 155 2.65 0.16 9.13
C HIS A 155 1.27 -0.51 9.09
N PHE A 156 1.07 -1.56 9.90
CA PHE A 156 -0.24 -2.18 10.02
C PHE A 156 -1.30 -1.21 10.56
N MET A 157 -0.97 -0.41 11.57
CA MET A 157 -1.88 0.59 12.12
C MET A 157 -2.29 1.62 11.06
N MET A 158 -1.36 2.07 10.21
CA MET A 158 -1.65 3.00 9.12
C MET A 158 -2.63 2.37 8.11
N VAL A 159 -2.42 1.11 7.73
CA VAL A 159 -3.32 0.37 6.83
C VAL A 159 -4.68 0.13 7.49
N ALA A 160 -4.72 -0.18 8.78
CA ALA A 160 -5.96 -0.39 9.53
C ALA A 160 -6.80 0.90 9.60
N VAL A 161 -6.17 2.06 9.82
CA VAL A 161 -6.86 3.36 9.80
C VAL A 161 -7.41 3.66 8.40
N ALA A 162 -6.61 3.45 7.35
CA ALA A 162 -7.08 3.62 5.97
C ALA A 162 -8.26 2.67 5.66
N GLY A 163 -8.17 1.40 6.09
CA GLY A 163 -9.25 0.42 5.96
C GLY A 163 -10.52 0.82 6.70
N ALA A 164 -10.40 1.35 7.92
CA ALA A 164 -11.54 1.84 8.68
C ALA A 164 -12.24 3.02 7.98
N VAL A 165 -11.47 3.95 7.41
CA VAL A 165 -12.03 5.07 6.62
C VAL A 165 -12.78 4.56 5.39
N LEU A 166 -12.21 3.58 4.67
CA LEU A 166 -12.87 2.95 3.51
C LEU A 166 -14.17 2.23 3.92
N LEU A 167 -14.18 1.52 5.05
CA LEU A 167 -15.38 0.88 5.58
C LEU A 167 -16.47 1.90 5.88
N LEU A 168 -16.14 3.00 6.58
CA LEU A 168 -17.10 4.06 6.87
C LEU A 168 -17.65 4.72 5.60
N ALA A 169 -16.80 4.97 4.61
CA ALA A 169 -17.24 5.48 3.31
C ALA A 169 -18.22 4.50 2.64
N SER A 170 -17.93 3.20 2.65
CA SER A 170 -18.80 2.15 2.09
C SER A 170 -20.14 2.09 2.81
N VAL A 171 -20.17 2.23 4.14
CA VAL A 171 -21.43 2.31 4.92
C VAL A 171 -22.25 3.53 4.50
N MET A 172 -21.63 4.70 4.39
CA MET A 172 -22.34 5.91 3.96
C MET A 172 -22.97 5.74 2.58
N VAL A 173 -22.22 5.21 1.62
CA VAL A 173 -22.74 4.94 0.25
C VAL A 173 -23.87 3.92 0.29
N SER A 174 -23.75 2.83 1.04
CA SER A 174 -24.75 1.77 1.16
C SER A 174 -26.04 2.22 1.84
N CYS A 175 -25.97 3.21 2.74
CA CYS A 175 -27.13 3.75 3.43
C CYS A 175 -27.94 4.74 2.58
N ILE A 176 -27.37 5.30 1.50
CA ILE A 176 -28.07 6.28 0.63
C ILE A 176 -29.44 5.77 0.16
N PRO A 177 -29.58 4.56 -0.40
CA PRO A 177 -30.88 4.07 -0.84
C PRO A 177 -31.87 3.84 0.32
N ALA A 178 -31.37 3.45 1.51
CA ALA A 178 -32.25 3.24 2.67
C ALA A 178 -32.84 4.57 3.21
N ILE A 179 -32.06 5.66 3.18
CA ILE A 179 -32.51 6.98 3.65
C ILE A 179 -33.47 7.65 2.68
N ARG A 180 -33.38 7.32 1.39
CA ARG A 180 -34.30 7.85 0.34
C ARG A 180 -35.68 7.21 0.36
N LEU A 181 -35.88 6.10 1.10
CA LEU A 181 -37.19 5.48 1.27
C LEU A 181 -38.10 6.44 2.08
N LYS A 182 -39.21 6.83 1.47
CA LYS A 182 -40.28 7.60 2.15
C LYS A 182 -41.05 6.64 3.05
N PRO A 183 -41.30 6.95 4.34
CA PRO A 183 -42.05 6.07 5.26
C PRO A 183 -43.40 5.61 4.71
N LYS A 184 -44.08 6.47 3.94
CA LYS A 184 -45.36 6.15 3.29
C LYS A 184 -45.30 4.94 2.32
N GLN A 185 -44.16 4.72 1.64
CA GLN A 185 -44.02 3.61 0.70
C GLN A 185 -43.78 2.27 1.38
N ILE A 186 -43.20 2.28 2.59
CA ILE A 186 -42.96 1.05 3.36
C ILE A 186 -44.26 0.52 3.96
N LEU A 187 -45.12 1.42 4.44
CA LEU A 187 -46.43 1.07 5.00
C LEU A 187 -47.42 0.55 3.90
N ALA A 188 -47.35 1.10 2.70
CA ALA A 188 -48.19 0.66 1.58
C ALA A 188 -47.78 -0.70 0.96
N GLN A 189 -46.62 -1.24 1.23
CA GLN A 189 -46.15 -2.56 0.81
C GLN A 189 -46.45 -3.67 1.83
N MET A 190 -47.05 -3.35 2.95
CA MET A 190 -47.42 -4.30 4.00
C MET A 190 -48.90 -4.69 3.98
N GLU A 191 -49.68 -4.14 3.04
CA GLU A 191 -51.03 -4.60 2.68
C GLU A 191 -50.97 -5.54 1.50
#